data_cc2535ed391931f730c2f02e27f960aa
#
_entry.id   cc2535ed391931f730c2f02e27f960aa
#
_cell.length_a   1.000
_cell.length_b   1.000
_cell.length_c   1.000
_cell.angle_alpha   90.00
_cell.angle_beta   90.00
_cell.angle_gamma   90.00
#
_symmetry.space_group_name_H-M   'P 1'
#
loop_
_entity.id
_entity.type
_entity.pdbx_description
1 polymer ?
#
loop_
_entity_poly.entity_id
_entity_poly.type
_entity_poly.pdbx_seq_one_letter_code
_entity_poly.pdbx_strand_id
1 'polypeptide(L)'
;TDPAGIQADRLVGNFLNILWRKAFYNRLNDCFERAGISIAELDIAPLALADCMLDDTRKRAGCLLVDLGAETTTMLVYHKNMLRHIAVIPLGSNNITKDLATLNCIDEEQAEKMKKKYGSAYVETQNQDKSLEYPIDPEHSISSIKFQQVVEARMQEIIENVWTQVPQEYKIKLNGGILLTGGGANLKNVETAFRKVTKVDKVSTSFFIADNVNATGKNCSVPHDGTMNTLLGLLMKGDMSCDGGDLN
;
A
#
# COMPACT_ATOMS: atom_id res chain seq x y z
N THR A 1 -4.22 -15.77 22.99
CA THR A 1 -4.31 -17.20 23.36
C THR A 1 -5.63 -17.73 22.82
N ASP A 2 -5.57 -18.82 22.09
CA ASP A 2 -6.76 -19.53 21.63
C ASP A 2 -7.51 -20.09 22.86
N PRO A 3 -8.79 -19.76 23.06
CA PRO A 3 -9.58 -20.25 24.18
C PRO A 3 -10.08 -21.69 23.98
N ALA A 4 -9.84 -22.32 22.84
CA ALA A 4 -10.29 -23.66 22.56
C ALA A 4 -9.72 -24.67 23.58
N GLY A 5 -10.59 -25.45 24.20
CA GLY A 5 -10.24 -26.45 25.22
C GLY A 5 -10.00 -25.92 26.64
N ILE A 6 -10.18 -24.62 26.88
CA ILE A 6 -10.07 -24.04 28.23
C ILE A 6 -11.46 -24.00 28.89
N GLN A 7 -11.59 -24.65 30.05
CA GLN A 7 -12.78 -24.50 30.88
C GLN A 7 -12.70 -23.22 31.70
N ALA A 8 -13.66 -22.31 31.50
CA ALA A 8 -13.75 -21.06 32.24
C ALA A 8 -15.21 -20.60 32.36
N ASP A 9 -15.56 -20.03 33.51
CA ASP A 9 -16.90 -19.46 33.75
C ASP A 9 -17.14 -18.18 32.97
N ARG A 10 -16.07 -17.52 32.52
CA ARG A 10 -16.12 -16.25 31.75
C ARG A 10 -14.98 -16.15 30.76
N LEU A 11 -15.34 -15.86 29.51
CA LEU A 11 -14.39 -15.49 28.45
C LEU A 11 -14.51 -14.00 28.15
N VAL A 12 -13.37 -13.30 28.14
CA VAL A 12 -13.27 -11.89 27.75
C VAL A 12 -12.29 -11.77 26.60
N GLY A 13 -12.73 -11.23 25.48
CA GLY A 13 -11.92 -10.99 24.30
C GLY A 13 -12.03 -9.54 23.83
N ASN A 14 -10.92 -8.99 23.32
CA ASN A 14 -10.91 -7.72 22.59
C ASN A 14 -10.88 -8.03 21.09
N PHE A 15 -11.85 -7.49 20.36
CA PHE A 15 -12.01 -7.74 18.93
C PHE A 15 -11.88 -6.44 18.15
N LEU A 16 -11.17 -6.48 17.02
CA LEU A 16 -11.22 -5.43 16.01
C LEU A 16 -12.31 -5.81 15.00
N ASN A 17 -13.39 -5.02 14.96
CA ASN A 17 -14.46 -5.20 14.01
C ASN A 17 -14.24 -4.34 12.79
N ILE A 18 -14.24 -4.95 11.61
CA ILE A 18 -14.17 -4.26 10.33
C ILE A 18 -15.55 -4.30 9.71
N LEU A 19 -16.12 -3.13 9.43
CA LEU A 19 -17.49 -3.00 8.95
C LEU A 19 -17.49 -2.29 7.58
N TRP A 20 -18.40 -2.70 6.72
CA TRP A 20 -18.70 -2.02 5.48
C TRP A 20 -20.19 -1.81 5.28
N ARG A 21 -20.55 -0.95 4.35
CA ARG A 21 -21.96 -0.66 4.07
C ARG A 21 -22.64 -1.85 3.40
N LYS A 22 -23.78 -2.30 3.94
CA LYS A 22 -24.57 -3.39 3.37
C LYS A 22 -24.95 -3.13 1.90
N ALA A 23 -25.21 -1.89 1.53
CA ALA A 23 -25.51 -1.52 0.16
C ALA A 23 -24.35 -1.79 -0.82
N PHE A 24 -23.08 -1.69 -0.36
CA PHE A 24 -21.92 -2.06 -1.16
C PHE A 24 -21.85 -3.57 -1.36
N TYR A 25 -22.02 -4.34 -0.28
CA TYR A 25 -22.07 -5.79 -0.32
C TYR A 25 -23.13 -6.30 -1.29
N ASN A 26 -24.37 -5.80 -1.18
CA ASN A 26 -25.45 -6.21 -2.06
C ASN A 26 -25.15 -5.91 -3.53
N ARG A 27 -24.65 -4.71 -3.84
CA ARG A 27 -24.29 -4.35 -5.22
C ARG A 27 -23.15 -5.20 -5.79
N LEU A 28 -22.19 -5.59 -4.96
CA LEU A 28 -21.12 -6.47 -5.38
C LEU A 28 -21.68 -7.85 -5.75
N ASN A 29 -22.50 -8.44 -4.88
CA ASN A 29 -23.16 -9.72 -5.13
C ASN A 29 -24.03 -9.67 -6.39
N ASP A 30 -24.91 -8.67 -6.53
CA ASP A 30 -25.76 -8.50 -7.71
C ASP A 30 -24.92 -8.41 -9.01
N CYS A 31 -23.76 -7.77 -8.95
CA CYS A 31 -22.87 -7.63 -10.10
C CYS A 31 -22.31 -8.99 -10.53
N PHE A 32 -21.82 -9.79 -9.60
CA PHE A 32 -21.26 -11.10 -9.87
C PHE A 32 -22.34 -12.10 -10.29
N GLU A 33 -23.50 -12.12 -9.64
CA GLU A 33 -24.64 -12.95 -10.02
C GLU A 33 -25.10 -12.68 -11.46
N ARG A 34 -25.22 -11.39 -11.85
CA ARG A 34 -25.55 -11.00 -13.23
C ARG A 34 -24.50 -11.43 -14.25
N ALA A 35 -23.24 -11.53 -13.84
CA ALA A 35 -22.16 -12.05 -14.67
C ALA A 35 -22.11 -13.59 -14.71
N GLY A 36 -23.00 -14.28 -13.98
CA GLY A 36 -23.00 -15.73 -13.86
C GLY A 36 -21.83 -16.28 -13.04
N ILE A 37 -21.27 -15.47 -12.15
CA ILE A 37 -20.12 -15.84 -11.31
C ILE A 37 -20.62 -16.00 -9.87
N SER A 38 -20.40 -17.17 -9.29
CA SER A 38 -20.67 -17.42 -7.87
C SER A 38 -19.49 -16.93 -7.02
N ILE A 39 -19.79 -16.13 -5.98
CA ILE A 39 -18.78 -15.70 -5.01
C ILE A 39 -18.63 -16.81 -3.98
N ALA A 40 -17.44 -17.42 -3.90
CA ALA A 40 -17.15 -18.46 -2.92
C ALA A 40 -16.85 -17.84 -1.54
N GLU A 41 -16.05 -16.78 -1.49
CA GLU A 41 -15.66 -16.10 -0.26
C GLU A 41 -15.40 -14.61 -0.51
N LEU A 42 -15.58 -13.80 0.53
CA LEU A 42 -15.24 -12.39 0.53
C LEU A 42 -14.14 -12.14 1.57
N ASP A 43 -13.01 -11.64 1.11
CA ASP A 43 -11.92 -11.24 1.99
C ASP A 43 -11.65 -9.74 1.90
N ILE A 44 -10.98 -9.22 2.91
CA ILE A 44 -10.60 -7.81 2.96
C ILE A 44 -9.23 -7.66 2.32
N ALA A 45 -9.18 -6.98 1.19
CA ALA A 45 -7.98 -6.80 0.39
C ALA A 45 -6.71 -6.43 1.20
N PRO A 46 -6.73 -5.46 2.14
CA PRO A 46 -5.57 -5.16 2.97
C PRO A 46 -5.09 -6.33 3.83
N LEU A 47 -6.01 -7.20 4.32
CA LEU A 47 -5.62 -8.37 5.10
C LEU A 47 -4.95 -9.42 4.24
N ALA A 48 -5.51 -9.69 3.06
CA ALA A 48 -4.92 -10.58 2.08
C ALA A 48 -3.51 -10.12 1.68
N LEU A 49 -3.34 -8.82 1.43
CA LEU A 49 -2.03 -8.23 1.18
C LEU A 49 -1.06 -8.46 2.36
N ALA A 50 -1.51 -8.21 3.60
CA ALA A 50 -0.66 -8.38 4.79
C ALA A 50 -0.24 -9.83 5.02
N ASP A 51 -1.10 -10.80 4.71
CA ASP A 51 -0.79 -12.22 4.87
C ASP A 51 0.27 -12.68 3.87
N CYS A 52 0.32 -12.08 2.69
CA CYS A 52 1.33 -12.38 1.69
C CYS A 52 2.65 -11.61 1.88
N MET A 53 2.57 -10.38 2.43
CA MET A 53 3.73 -9.49 2.51
C MET A 53 4.48 -9.57 3.84
N LEU A 54 3.82 -10.01 4.92
CA LEU A 54 4.36 -10.00 6.26
C LEU A 54 4.55 -11.41 6.80
N ASP A 55 5.77 -11.75 7.15
CA ASP A 55 6.07 -12.96 7.91
C ASP A 55 5.65 -12.84 9.39
N ASP A 56 5.49 -13.98 10.05
CA ASP A 56 5.11 -14.06 11.46
C ASP A 56 6.12 -13.36 12.39
N THR A 57 7.39 -13.32 12.03
CA THR A 57 8.44 -12.67 12.81
C THR A 57 8.20 -11.16 12.83
N ARG A 58 7.92 -10.55 11.68
CA ARG A 58 7.57 -9.12 11.60
C ARG A 58 6.25 -8.83 12.32
N LYS A 59 5.20 -9.61 12.07
CA LYS A 59 3.89 -9.46 12.74
C LYS A 59 4.02 -9.55 14.27
N ARG A 60 4.88 -10.45 14.76
CA ARG A 60 5.14 -10.63 16.20
C ARG A 60 5.92 -9.46 16.81
N ALA A 61 6.98 -9.03 16.13
CA ALA A 61 7.85 -7.94 16.60
C ALA A 61 7.16 -6.58 16.65
N GLY A 62 6.10 -6.42 15.85
CA GLY A 62 5.39 -5.16 15.62
C GLY A 62 5.90 -4.47 14.37
N CYS A 63 5.02 -4.27 13.39
CA CYS A 63 5.35 -3.63 12.12
C CYS A 63 4.18 -2.80 11.59
N LEU A 64 4.53 -1.89 10.71
CA LEU A 64 3.60 -1.09 9.91
C LEU A 64 3.75 -1.52 8.45
N LEU A 65 2.67 -2.00 7.83
CA LEU A 65 2.58 -2.20 6.39
C LEU A 65 1.87 -0.99 5.79
N VAL A 66 2.44 -0.44 4.72
CA VAL A 66 1.86 0.70 3.98
C VAL A 66 1.79 0.34 2.51
N ASP A 67 0.58 0.31 1.98
CA ASP A 67 0.29 0.17 0.55
C ASP A 67 0.04 1.55 -0.05
N LEU A 68 1.03 2.05 -0.79
CA LEU A 68 1.00 3.34 -1.47
C LEU A 68 0.33 3.18 -2.85
N GLY A 69 -0.99 3.28 -2.87
CA GLY A 69 -1.77 3.22 -4.10
C GLY A 69 -1.75 4.53 -4.90
N ALA A 70 -2.54 4.56 -5.98
CA ALA A 70 -2.71 5.75 -6.81
C ALA A 70 -3.60 6.80 -6.13
N GLU A 71 -4.81 6.43 -5.71
CA GLU A 71 -5.80 7.34 -5.12
C GLU A 71 -5.84 7.24 -3.59
N THR A 72 -5.40 6.12 -3.02
CA THR A 72 -5.45 5.86 -1.58
C THR A 72 -4.15 5.28 -1.08
N THR A 73 -3.86 5.53 0.19
CA THR A 73 -2.81 4.84 0.94
C THR A 73 -3.46 4.03 2.04
N THR A 74 -3.23 2.73 2.06
CA THR A 74 -3.74 1.83 3.09
C THR A 74 -2.63 1.47 4.06
N MET A 75 -2.93 1.47 5.35
CA MET A 75 -1.96 1.10 6.36
C MET A 75 -2.51 0.08 7.37
N LEU A 76 -1.64 -0.84 7.80
CA LEU A 76 -1.95 -1.85 8.80
C LEU A 76 -0.84 -1.90 9.85
N VAL A 77 -1.24 -1.90 11.12
CA VAL A 77 -0.33 -2.06 12.25
C VAL A 77 -0.52 -3.45 12.86
N TYR A 78 0.53 -4.25 12.85
CA TYR A 78 0.58 -5.55 13.52
C TYR A 78 1.45 -5.48 14.77
N HIS A 79 1.06 -6.20 15.81
CA HIS A 79 1.88 -6.42 17.01
C HIS A 79 1.44 -7.69 17.71
N LYS A 80 2.39 -8.56 18.09
CA LYS A 80 2.15 -9.88 18.70
C LYS A 80 1.25 -10.78 17.83
N ASN A 81 1.53 -10.82 16.53
CA ASN A 81 0.80 -11.54 15.49
C ASN A 81 -0.68 -11.14 15.36
N MET A 82 -1.08 -10.00 15.89
CA MET A 82 -2.46 -9.51 15.79
C MET A 82 -2.50 -8.17 15.06
N LEU A 83 -3.49 -8.00 14.20
CA LEU A 83 -3.82 -6.70 13.65
C LEU A 83 -4.30 -5.78 14.78
N ARG A 84 -3.71 -4.62 14.90
CA ARG A 84 -4.00 -3.63 15.94
C ARG A 84 -4.72 -2.41 15.41
N HIS A 85 -4.41 -2.06 14.18
CA HIS A 85 -5.04 -0.91 13.54
C HIS A 85 -5.00 -1.08 12.02
N ILE A 86 -6.02 -0.57 11.36
CA ILE A 86 -6.12 -0.44 9.91
C ILE A 86 -6.72 0.91 9.59
N ALA A 87 -6.16 1.60 8.61
CA ALA A 87 -6.72 2.85 8.09
C ALA A 87 -6.51 2.94 6.57
N VAL A 88 -7.45 3.60 5.92
CA VAL A 88 -7.37 3.97 4.50
C VAL A 88 -7.40 5.49 4.43
N ILE A 89 -6.37 6.07 3.85
CA ILE A 89 -6.17 7.50 3.72
C ILE A 89 -6.52 7.86 2.27
N PRO A 90 -7.41 8.84 2.02
CA PRO A 90 -7.82 9.22 0.66
C PRO A 90 -6.78 10.12 -0.03
N LEU A 91 -5.52 9.75 0.08
CA LEU A 91 -4.36 10.35 -0.58
C LEU A 91 -3.48 9.24 -1.13
N GLY A 92 -3.05 9.37 -2.36
CA GLY A 92 -2.16 8.42 -3.01
C GLY A 92 -1.19 9.09 -3.97
N SER A 93 -0.40 8.31 -4.67
CA SER A 93 0.65 8.82 -5.57
C SER A 93 0.11 9.63 -6.75
N ASN A 94 -1.19 9.48 -7.10
CA ASN A 94 -1.83 10.27 -8.14
C ASN A 94 -2.05 11.74 -7.74
N ASN A 95 -2.08 12.04 -6.43
CA ASN A 95 -2.08 13.42 -5.97
C ASN A 95 -0.80 14.17 -6.38
N ILE A 96 0.36 13.48 -6.40
CA ILE A 96 1.61 14.06 -6.92
C ILE A 96 1.46 14.37 -8.42
N THR A 97 0.87 13.45 -9.18
CA THR A 97 0.63 13.63 -10.63
C THR A 97 -0.27 14.85 -10.89
N LYS A 98 -1.37 14.98 -10.16
CA LYS A 98 -2.30 16.10 -10.27
C LYS A 98 -1.66 17.44 -9.93
N ASP A 99 -0.82 17.48 -8.89
CA ASP A 99 -0.08 18.69 -8.52
C ASP A 99 0.91 19.08 -9.61
N LEU A 100 1.67 18.12 -10.13
CA LEU A 100 2.61 18.35 -11.23
C LEU A 100 1.89 18.84 -12.51
N ALA A 101 0.75 18.23 -12.85
CA ALA A 101 -0.07 18.63 -13.99
C ALA A 101 -0.57 20.07 -13.86
N THR A 102 -1.12 20.40 -12.68
CA THR A 102 -1.69 21.73 -12.41
C THR A 102 -0.62 22.81 -12.39
N LEU A 103 0.50 22.59 -11.70
CA LEU A 103 1.55 23.58 -11.53
C LEU A 103 2.35 23.86 -12.81
N ASN A 104 2.40 22.89 -13.74
CA ASN A 104 3.13 23.00 -14.99
C ASN A 104 2.22 23.19 -16.21
N CYS A 105 0.90 23.27 -16.02
CA CYS A 105 -0.09 23.39 -17.10
C CYS A 105 0.06 22.30 -18.17
N ILE A 106 0.30 21.05 -17.74
CA ILE A 106 0.41 19.87 -18.60
C ILE A 106 -0.70 18.86 -18.27
N ASP A 107 -0.93 17.91 -19.16
CA ASP A 107 -1.90 16.84 -18.89
C ASP A 107 -1.37 15.83 -17.85
N GLU A 108 -2.28 15.09 -17.21
CA GLU A 108 -1.93 14.13 -16.17
C GLU A 108 -1.08 12.95 -16.71
N GLU A 109 -1.27 12.55 -17.96
CA GLU A 109 -0.47 11.46 -18.56
C GLU A 109 1.00 11.87 -18.67
N GLN A 110 1.24 13.10 -19.12
CA GLN A 110 2.59 13.66 -19.22
C GLN A 110 3.21 13.87 -17.83
N ALA A 111 2.44 14.40 -16.87
CA ALA A 111 2.87 14.55 -15.49
C ALA A 111 3.24 13.20 -14.84
N GLU A 112 2.46 12.14 -15.11
CA GLU A 112 2.73 10.79 -14.63
C GLU A 112 4.03 10.22 -15.21
N LYS A 113 4.26 10.40 -16.50
CA LYS A 113 5.52 10.01 -17.16
C LYS A 113 6.72 10.73 -16.53
N MET A 114 6.59 12.04 -16.30
CA MET A 114 7.64 12.83 -15.64
C MET A 114 7.87 12.40 -14.21
N LYS A 115 6.81 12.16 -13.43
CA LYS A 115 6.91 11.65 -12.05
C LYS A 115 7.67 10.32 -11.99
N LYS A 116 7.33 9.36 -12.86
CA LYS A 116 8.02 8.06 -12.93
C LYS A 116 9.49 8.19 -13.32
N LYS A 117 9.81 9.09 -14.22
CA LYS A 117 11.16 9.26 -14.75
C LYS A 117 12.07 10.04 -13.80
N TYR A 118 11.59 11.13 -13.25
CA TYR A 118 12.40 12.12 -12.53
C TYR A 118 12.05 12.23 -11.05
N GLY A 119 10.86 11.80 -10.64
CA GLY A 119 10.37 11.99 -9.27
C GLY A 119 11.21 11.29 -8.21
N SER A 120 11.42 11.98 -7.09
CA SER A 120 12.04 11.46 -5.89
C SER A 120 11.27 11.92 -4.66
N ALA A 121 10.99 11.01 -3.75
CA ALA A 121 10.28 11.32 -2.49
C ALA A 121 11.14 12.11 -1.50
N TYR A 122 12.46 12.13 -1.70
CA TYR A 122 13.42 12.88 -0.91
C TYR A 122 14.66 13.19 -1.73
N VAL A 123 15.14 14.43 -1.65
CA VAL A 123 16.37 14.87 -2.31
C VAL A 123 17.23 15.62 -1.29
N GLU A 124 18.50 15.26 -1.17
CA GLU A 124 19.43 16.01 -0.33
C GLU A 124 19.71 17.38 -0.97
N THR A 125 19.43 18.44 -0.22
CA THR A 125 19.51 19.83 -0.68
C THR A 125 20.92 20.22 -1.14
N GLN A 126 21.95 19.55 -0.61
CA GLN A 126 23.36 19.81 -0.96
C GLN A 126 23.76 19.30 -2.34
N ASN A 127 23.02 18.36 -2.90
CA ASN A 127 23.34 17.69 -4.15
C ASN A 127 22.48 18.15 -5.35
N GLN A 128 21.70 19.23 -5.18
CA GLN A 128 20.83 19.72 -6.24
C GLN A 128 21.60 20.61 -7.23
N ASP A 129 21.70 20.18 -8.49
CA ASP A 129 22.14 21.04 -9.57
C ASP A 129 21.04 22.06 -9.89
N LYS A 130 21.34 23.34 -9.59
CA LYS A 130 20.39 24.45 -9.78
C LYS A 130 20.14 24.79 -11.25
N SER A 131 21.01 24.33 -12.13
CA SER A 131 20.90 24.55 -13.58
C SER A 131 20.15 23.43 -14.31
N LEU A 132 19.85 22.31 -13.61
CA LEU A 132 19.22 21.16 -14.22
C LEU A 132 17.74 21.42 -14.47
N GLU A 133 17.30 21.18 -15.70
CA GLU A 133 15.93 21.27 -16.15
C GLU A 133 15.44 19.92 -16.68
N TYR A 134 14.16 19.63 -16.45
CA TYR A 134 13.49 18.45 -16.99
C TYR A 134 12.65 18.86 -18.19
N PRO A 135 12.87 18.28 -19.40
CA PRO A 135 12.09 18.61 -20.57
C PRO A 135 10.64 18.12 -20.41
N ILE A 136 9.71 19.00 -20.70
CA ILE A 136 8.27 18.71 -20.82
C ILE A 136 7.97 18.35 -22.27
N ASP A 137 8.37 19.22 -23.19
CA ASP A 137 8.26 19.06 -24.64
C ASP A 137 9.52 19.70 -25.33
N PRO A 138 9.62 19.74 -26.66
CA PRO A 138 10.77 20.31 -27.34
C PRO A 138 11.04 21.79 -27.05
N GLU A 139 10.02 22.54 -26.61
CA GLU A 139 10.10 24.00 -26.41
C GLU A 139 10.05 24.39 -24.92
N HIS A 140 9.58 23.47 -24.03
CA HIS A 140 9.36 23.78 -22.63
C HIS A 140 10.10 22.81 -21.69
N SER A 141 10.63 23.37 -20.62
CA SER A 141 11.27 22.63 -19.53
C SER A 141 10.84 23.18 -18.18
N ILE A 142 11.02 22.38 -17.14
CA ILE A 142 10.80 22.77 -15.75
C ILE A 142 12.08 22.63 -14.94
N SER A 143 12.36 23.61 -14.09
CA SER A 143 13.44 23.49 -13.09
C SER A 143 13.30 22.22 -12.26
N SER A 144 14.37 21.41 -12.21
CA SER A 144 14.43 20.20 -11.42
C SER A 144 14.11 20.44 -9.95
N ILE A 145 14.53 21.58 -9.41
CA ILE A 145 14.27 21.98 -8.02
C ILE A 145 12.76 22.16 -7.78
N LYS A 146 12.09 22.94 -8.63
CA LYS A 146 10.64 23.17 -8.50
C LYS A 146 9.86 21.88 -8.62
N PHE A 147 10.24 21.04 -9.59
CA PHE A 147 9.63 19.73 -9.79
C PHE A 147 9.77 18.85 -8.53
N GLN A 148 10.98 18.74 -7.99
CA GLN A 148 11.23 17.91 -6.81
C GLN A 148 10.54 18.43 -5.55
N GLN A 149 10.49 19.75 -5.36
CA GLN A 149 9.76 20.36 -4.25
C GLN A 149 8.28 19.97 -4.21
N VAL A 150 7.64 19.88 -5.38
CA VAL A 150 6.24 19.44 -5.48
C VAL A 150 6.12 17.96 -5.08
N VAL A 151 7.00 17.12 -5.62
CA VAL A 151 6.99 15.67 -5.32
C VAL A 151 7.24 15.40 -3.84
N GLU A 152 8.26 16.05 -3.26
CA GLU A 152 8.61 15.90 -1.83
C GLU A 152 7.48 16.40 -0.92
N ALA A 153 6.92 17.59 -1.19
CA ALA A 153 5.87 18.17 -0.36
C ALA A 153 4.63 17.26 -0.29
N ARG A 154 4.18 16.75 -1.45
CA ARG A 154 3.02 15.84 -1.47
C ARG A 154 3.34 14.48 -0.83
N MET A 155 4.51 13.94 -1.05
CA MET A 155 4.91 12.68 -0.41
C MET A 155 5.02 12.85 1.11
N GLN A 156 5.59 13.97 1.56
CA GLN A 156 5.65 14.28 2.99
C GLN A 156 4.25 14.35 3.60
N GLU A 157 3.29 15.01 2.95
CA GLU A 157 1.90 15.06 3.41
C GLU A 157 1.28 13.66 3.51
N ILE A 158 1.49 12.80 2.52
CA ILE A 158 1.00 11.41 2.55
C ILE A 158 1.59 10.68 3.76
N ILE A 159 2.91 10.77 3.98
CA ILE A 159 3.59 10.09 5.08
C ILE A 159 3.12 10.63 6.44
N GLU A 160 2.96 11.93 6.59
CA GLU A 160 2.46 12.56 7.83
C GLU A 160 1.03 12.10 8.14
N ASN A 161 0.16 12.00 7.14
CA ASN A 161 -1.18 11.46 7.30
C ASN A 161 -1.14 9.98 7.73
N VAL A 162 -0.31 9.14 7.10
CA VAL A 162 -0.09 7.75 7.53
C VAL A 162 0.38 7.72 8.98
N TRP A 163 1.40 8.50 9.33
CA TRP A 163 1.99 8.51 10.66
C TRP A 163 1.04 9.00 11.75
N THR A 164 0.16 9.92 11.41
CA THR A 164 -0.88 10.43 12.32
C THR A 164 -1.91 9.36 12.64
N GLN A 165 -2.24 8.48 11.69
CA GLN A 165 -3.17 7.37 11.91
C GLN A 165 -2.58 6.24 12.76
N VAL A 166 -1.25 6.11 12.85
CA VAL A 166 -0.63 5.10 13.73
C VAL A 166 -0.92 5.44 15.20
N PRO A 167 -1.61 4.57 15.96
CA PRO A 167 -1.88 4.82 17.36
C PRO A 167 -0.59 5.00 18.16
N GLN A 168 -0.56 6.00 19.04
CA GLN A 168 0.63 6.45 19.76
C GLN A 168 1.35 5.31 20.49
N GLU A 169 0.58 4.38 21.07
CA GLU A 169 1.12 3.22 21.79
C GLU A 169 1.89 2.23 20.92
N TYR A 170 1.66 2.24 19.59
CA TYR A 170 2.36 1.35 18.65
C TYR A 170 3.54 2.03 17.96
N LYS A 171 3.62 3.35 17.93
CA LYS A 171 4.75 4.07 17.31
C LYS A 171 6.11 3.63 17.84
N ILE A 172 6.18 3.31 19.14
CA ILE A 172 7.40 2.85 19.81
C ILE A 172 7.58 1.32 19.78
N LYS A 173 6.64 0.58 19.19
CA LYS A 173 6.64 -0.89 19.16
C LYS A 173 6.84 -1.46 17.76
N LEU A 174 7.30 -0.66 16.82
CA LEU A 174 7.55 -1.07 15.43
C LEU A 174 8.95 -1.68 15.25
N ASN A 175 9.32 -2.65 16.07
CA ASN A 175 10.62 -3.32 16.00
C ASN A 175 10.81 -4.13 14.69
N GLY A 176 9.71 -4.58 14.07
CA GLY A 176 9.66 -5.18 12.73
C GLY A 176 9.82 -4.16 11.61
N GLY A 177 9.74 -2.85 11.94
CA GLY A 177 9.91 -1.74 11.00
C GLY A 177 8.66 -1.41 10.19
N ILE A 178 8.88 -0.62 9.16
CA ILE A 178 7.86 -0.22 8.16
C ILE A 178 8.17 -0.95 6.86
N LEU A 179 7.16 -1.61 6.30
CA LEU A 179 7.20 -2.23 4.98
C LEU A 179 6.32 -1.42 4.03
N LEU A 180 6.91 -0.96 2.93
CA LEU A 180 6.23 -0.19 1.90
C LEU A 180 5.98 -1.09 0.68
N THR A 181 4.80 -0.96 0.09
CA THR A 181 4.42 -1.64 -1.15
C THR A 181 3.46 -0.75 -1.96
N GLY A 182 2.95 -1.28 -3.08
CA GLY A 182 2.09 -0.54 -4.00
C GLY A 182 2.86 0.27 -5.03
N GLY A 183 2.16 0.73 -6.06
CA GLY A 183 2.77 1.45 -7.17
C GLY A 183 3.52 2.75 -6.76
N GLY A 184 3.02 3.44 -5.73
CA GLY A 184 3.67 4.65 -5.19
C GLY A 184 4.99 4.37 -4.47
N ALA A 185 5.22 3.13 -4.02
CA ALA A 185 6.48 2.75 -3.39
C ALA A 185 7.66 2.64 -4.38
N ASN A 186 7.39 2.72 -5.69
CA ASN A 186 8.43 2.80 -6.72
C ASN A 186 9.09 4.18 -6.82
N LEU A 187 8.56 5.19 -6.12
CA LEU A 187 9.16 6.52 -6.15
C LEU A 187 10.55 6.48 -5.52
N LYS A 188 11.52 7.09 -6.18
CA LYS A 188 12.91 7.11 -5.69
C LYS A 188 12.97 7.68 -4.28
N ASN A 189 13.85 7.12 -3.44
CA ASN A 189 14.10 7.58 -2.06
C ASN A 189 12.88 7.58 -1.12
N VAL A 190 11.81 6.83 -1.44
CA VAL A 190 10.61 6.76 -0.60
C VAL A 190 10.93 6.23 0.81
N GLU A 191 11.82 5.24 0.94
CA GLU A 191 12.25 4.73 2.25
C GLU A 191 12.92 5.83 3.08
N THR A 192 13.77 6.64 2.44
CA THR A 192 14.44 7.75 3.11
C THR A 192 13.44 8.80 3.57
N ALA A 193 12.44 9.14 2.73
CA ALA A 193 11.36 10.03 3.12
C ALA A 193 10.61 9.52 4.36
N PHE A 194 10.23 8.23 4.37
CA PHE A 194 9.59 7.61 5.54
C PHE A 194 10.48 7.65 6.78
N ARG A 195 11.77 7.29 6.69
CA ARG A 195 12.72 7.39 7.82
C ARG A 195 12.80 8.81 8.38
N LYS A 196 12.86 9.81 7.52
CA LYS A 196 12.97 11.22 7.90
C LYS A 196 11.74 11.72 8.67
N VAL A 197 10.53 11.37 8.20
CA VAL A 197 9.28 11.82 8.81
C VAL A 197 8.94 11.01 10.07
N THR A 198 9.00 9.66 9.98
CA THR A 198 8.55 8.78 11.06
C THR A 198 9.58 8.57 12.17
N LYS A 199 10.86 8.83 11.89
CA LYS A 199 12.01 8.51 12.76
C LYS A 199 12.18 7.02 13.05
N VAL A 200 11.59 6.15 12.22
CA VAL A 200 11.79 4.71 12.26
C VAL A 200 12.93 4.35 11.31
N ASP A 201 14.02 3.78 11.82
CA ASP A 201 15.21 3.48 11.01
C ASP A 201 14.95 2.31 10.04
N LYS A 202 14.23 1.30 10.49
CA LYS A 202 13.95 0.09 9.71
C LYS A 202 12.77 0.34 8.78
N VAL A 203 13.03 0.88 7.59
CA VAL A 203 12.06 1.04 6.49
C VAL A 203 12.58 0.31 5.28
N SER A 204 11.74 -0.51 4.68
CA SER A 204 12.06 -1.26 3.46
C SER A 204 10.88 -1.27 2.51
N THR A 205 11.16 -1.30 1.21
CA THR A 205 10.19 -1.58 0.17
C THR A 205 10.19 -3.07 -0.18
N SER A 206 9.02 -3.60 -0.52
CA SER A 206 8.89 -4.94 -1.08
C SER A 206 7.81 -4.93 -2.13
N PHE A 207 8.15 -5.45 -3.29
CA PHE A 207 7.24 -5.59 -4.44
C PHE A 207 6.85 -7.04 -4.68
N PHE A 208 7.10 -7.88 -3.70
CA PHE A 208 7.14 -9.31 -3.89
C PHE A 208 5.92 -10.02 -3.29
N ILE A 209 5.21 -10.71 -4.17
CA ILE A 209 4.37 -11.90 -3.88
C ILE A 209 4.72 -13.02 -4.86
N ALA A 210 5.56 -12.75 -5.84
CA ALA A 210 5.52 -13.40 -7.14
C ALA A 210 6.24 -14.74 -7.25
N ASP A 211 7.07 -15.21 -6.30
CA ASP A 211 7.76 -16.52 -6.45
C ASP A 211 6.77 -17.70 -6.47
N ASN A 212 5.56 -17.50 -5.95
CA ASN A 212 4.53 -18.53 -5.92
C ASN A 212 3.43 -18.35 -7.00
N VAL A 213 3.53 -17.32 -7.83
CA VAL A 213 2.54 -17.04 -8.87
C VAL A 213 3.15 -17.21 -10.25
N ASN A 214 2.66 -18.21 -10.99
CA ASN A 214 3.09 -18.47 -12.35
C ASN A 214 2.03 -17.98 -13.35
N ALA A 215 2.42 -17.07 -14.25
CA ALA A 215 1.58 -16.69 -15.38
C ALA A 215 1.65 -17.79 -16.45
N THR A 216 0.53 -18.44 -16.74
CA THR A 216 0.46 -19.59 -17.69
C THR A 216 0.01 -19.20 -19.09
N GLY A 217 -0.29 -17.92 -19.37
CA GLY A 217 -0.73 -17.45 -20.68
C GLY A 217 0.41 -17.01 -21.60
N LYS A 218 0.23 -17.17 -22.92
CA LYS A 218 1.11 -16.53 -23.91
C LYS A 218 0.99 -15.01 -23.74
N ASN A 219 2.10 -14.34 -23.48
CA ASN A 219 2.21 -12.90 -23.23
C ASN A 219 1.63 -12.41 -21.88
N CYS A 220 1.47 -13.28 -20.89
CA CYS A 220 1.13 -12.87 -19.53
C CYS A 220 2.43 -12.74 -18.72
N SER A 221 2.67 -11.57 -18.15
CA SER A 221 3.70 -11.35 -17.12
C SER A 221 3.07 -10.70 -15.91
N VAL A 222 3.45 -11.16 -14.73
CA VAL A 222 3.05 -10.52 -13.47
C VAL A 222 4.01 -9.36 -13.21
N PRO A 223 3.53 -8.11 -13.07
CA PRO A 223 4.40 -6.99 -12.75
C PRO A 223 5.05 -7.17 -11.36
N HIS A 224 6.37 -6.93 -11.28
CA HIS A 224 7.12 -6.94 -10.02
C HIS A 224 7.28 -5.55 -9.41
N ASP A 225 6.32 -4.66 -9.63
CA ASP A 225 6.34 -3.26 -9.20
C ASP A 225 5.37 -2.94 -8.05
N GLY A 226 4.74 -3.96 -7.47
CA GLY A 226 3.80 -3.83 -6.37
C GLY A 226 2.39 -3.39 -6.77
N THR A 227 2.15 -3.03 -8.02
CA THR A 227 0.82 -2.55 -8.47
C THR A 227 -0.27 -3.61 -8.38
N MET A 228 0.10 -4.90 -8.45
CA MET A 228 -0.82 -6.03 -8.38
C MET A 228 -0.75 -6.82 -7.07
N ASN A 229 0.05 -6.39 -6.08
CA ASN A 229 0.29 -7.17 -4.87
C ASN A 229 -0.99 -7.50 -4.09
N THR A 230 -1.91 -6.55 -3.99
CA THR A 230 -3.21 -6.78 -3.34
C THR A 230 -4.05 -7.84 -4.08
N LEU A 231 -4.09 -7.79 -5.42
CA LEU A 231 -4.79 -8.78 -6.22
C LEU A 231 -4.16 -10.17 -6.09
N LEU A 232 -2.85 -10.24 -6.13
CA LEU A 232 -2.11 -11.49 -5.94
C LEU A 232 -2.34 -12.07 -4.54
N GLY A 233 -2.40 -11.22 -3.52
CA GLY A 233 -2.75 -11.62 -2.16
C GLY A 233 -4.14 -12.25 -2.05
N LEU A 234 -5.13 -11.68 -2.72
CA LEU A 234 -6.48 -12.24 -2.78
C LEU A 234 -6.51 -13.59 -3.53
N LEU A 235 -5.77 -13.70 -4.64
CA LEU A 235 -5.67 -14.96 -5.39
C LEU A 235 -5.04 -16.09 -4.54
N MET A 236 -3.99 -15.79 -3.79
CA MET A 236 -3.34 -16.77 -2.91
C MET A 236 -4.28 -17.25 -1.80
N LYS A 237 -5.15 -16.38 -1.27
CA LYS A 237 -6.18 -16.78 -0.30
C LYS A 237 -7.28 -17.62 -0.93
N GLY A 238 -7.68 -17.31 -2.16
CA GLY A 238 -8.70 -18.05 -2.89
C GLY A 238 -8.33 -19.50 -3.15
N ASP A 239 -7.06 -19.79 -3.38
CA ASP A 239 -6.56 -21.17 -3.58
C ASP A 239 -6.76 -22.04 -2.34
N MET A 240 -6.68 -21.45 -1.15
CA MET A 240 -6.92 -22.16 0.12
C MET A 240 -8.41 -22.42 0.40
N SER A 241 -9.31 -21.66 -0.18
CA SER A 241 -10.76 -21.77 0.05
C SER A 241 -11.45 -22.74 -0.92
N CYS A 242 -10.83 -23.06 -2.06
CA CYS A 242 -11.41 -23.97 -3.07
C CYS A 242 -11.19 -25.46 -2.75
N ASP A 243 -10.34 -25.80 -1.80
CA ASP A 243 -9.97 -27.19 -1.49
C ASP A 243 -10.91 -27.93 -0.52
N GLY A 244 -12.09 -27.40 -0.19
CA GLY A 244 -12.85 -27.97 0.92
C GLY A 244 -14.35 -27.93 0.89
N GLY A 245 -15.01 -27.78 -0.22
CA GLY A 245 -16.46 -27.71 -0.24
C GLY A 245 -17.16 -28.69 -1.18
N ASP A 246 -17.28 -29.96 -0.79
CA ASP A 246 -18.44 -30.75 -1.24
C ASP A 246 -19.71 -30.03 -0.77
N LEU A 247 -20.30 -29.23 -1.64
CA LEU A 247 -21.65 -28.73 -1.47
C LEU A 247 -22.59 -29.93 -1.66
N ASN A 248 -22.93 -30.61 -0.58
CA ASN A 248 -24.10 -31.48 -0.45
C ASN A 248 -25.32 -30.64 -0.08
#